data_ea55ce6f86d595d47fa38278d17489b7
#
_entry.id   ea55ce6f86d595d47fa38278d17489b7
#
_cell.length_a   1.000
_cell.length_b   1.000
_cell.length_c   1.000
_cell.angle_alpha   90.00
_cell.angle_beta   90.00
_cell.angle_gamma   90.00
#
_symmetry.space_group_name_H-M   'P 1'
#
loop_
_entity.id
_entity.type
_entity.pdbx_description
1 polymer ?
#
loop_
_entity_poly.entity_id
_entity_poly.type
_entity_poly.pdbx_seq_one_letter_code
_entity_poly.pdbx_strand_id
1 'polypeptide(L)'
;MQTQFSRTMARFVGVVALLSLVVLPACQFKFSTANLGTVTLSKDYKSGKAIDPTETFSPQNHTFHAVVQVNNAPAGTVVGANWTILEDGEAVVHSKEITLDGEQDFAHFTLSNPQDWESGTYHVEITLDGKSQRTINFKVL
;
A
#
# COMPACT_ATOMS: atom_id res chain seq x y z
N MET A 1 -17.34 -59.60 69.72
CA MET A 1 -16.14 -60.19 69.16
C MET A 1 -16.24 -60.14 67.65
N GLN A 2 -15.23 -59.75 66.99
CA GLN A 2 -15.09 -59.57 65.53
C GLN A 2 -15.54 -58.20 64.97
N THR A 3 -14.62 -57.27 64.97
CA THR A 3 -14.68 -55.98 64.31
C THR A 3 -14.31 -56.15 62.88
N GLN A 4 -15.22 -55.82 61.97
CA GLN A 4 -14.92 -55.72 60.53
C GLN A 4 -14.59 -54.28 60.20
N PHE A 5 -13.31 -54.06 59.83
CA PHE A 5 -12.81 -52.80 59.25
C PHE A 5 -13.22 -52.76 57.81
N SER A 6 -14.13 -51.85 57.47
CA SER A 6 -14.38 -51.53 56.07
C SER A 6 -13.52 -50.34 55.66
N ARG A 7 -12.55 -50.60 54.78
CA ARG A 7 -11.70 -49.58 54.15
C ARG A 7 -12.44 -48.98 52.94
N THR A 8 -12.99 -47.81 53.13
CA THR A 8 -13.51 -47.05 51.97
C THR A 8 -12.37 -46.33 51.31
N MET A 9 -11.96 -46.81 50.13
CA MET A 9 -11.01 -46.16 49.27
C MET A 9 -11.68 -44.98 48.56
N ALA A 10 -11.38 -43.76 48.96
CA ALA A 10 -11.75 -42.56 48.24
C ALA A 10 -10.89 -42.44 46.99
N ARG A 11 -11.51 -42.61 45.83
CA ARG A 11 -10.89 -42.33 44.53
C ARG A 11 -11.02 -40.82 44.27
N PHE A 12 -9.93 -40.10 44.41
CA PHE A 12 -9.80 -38.73 43.90
C PHE A 12 -9.67 -38.80 42.37
N VAL A 13 -10.76 -38.44 41.69
CA VAL A 13 -10.74 -38.15 40.27
C VAL A 13 -10.29 -36.71 40.11
N GLY A 14 -9.02 -36.53 39.77
CA GLY A 14 -8.47 -35.24 39.42
C GLY A 14 -9.01 -34.79 38.05
N VAL A 15 -9.90 -33.85 38.06
CA VAL A 15 -10.31 -33.15 36.82
C VAL A 15 -9.19 -32.15 36.47
N VAL A 16 -8.34 -32.53 35.54
CA VAL A 16 -7.40 -31.60 34.90
C VAL A 16 -8.18 -30.77 33.89
N ALA A 17 -8.59 -29.57 34.31
CA ALA A 17 -9.15 -28.58 33.40
C ALA A 17 -7.99 -28.03 32.50
N LEU A 18 -7.90 -28.52 31.27
CA LEU A 18 -7.05 -27.93 30.25
C LEU A 18 -7.61 -26.55 29.89
N LEU A 19 -7.01 -25.49 30.43
CA LEU A 19 -7.28 -24.14 30.03
C LEU A 19 -6.63 -23.94 28.64
N SER A 20 -7.41 -24.16 27.58
CA SER A 20 -7.01 -23.85 26.22
C SER A 20 -6.91 -22.32 26.09
N LEU A 21 -5.70 -21.78 26.15
CA LEU A 21 -5.41 -20.37 25.84
C LEU A 21 -5.68 -20.18 24.34
N VAL A 22 -6.86 -19.68 23.99
CA VAL A 22 -7.16 -19.23 22.63
C VAL A 22 -6.39 -17.92 22.42
N VAL A 23 -5.23 -18.04 21.80
CA VAL A 23 -4.48 -16.87 21.30
C VAL A 23 -5.25 -16.37 20.07
N LEU A 24 -6.15 -15.41 20.28
CA LEU A 24 -6.76 -14.67 19.19
C LEU A 24 -5.66 -13.85 18.52
N PRO A 25 -5.45 -13.96 17.22
CA PRO A 25 -4.58 -13.03 16.51
C PRO A 25 -5.21 -11.65 16.69
N ALA A 26 -4.57 -10.80 17.47
CA ALA A 26 -4.90 -9.39 17.54
C ALA A 26 -4.66 -8.83 16.14
N CYS A 27 -5.75 -8.65 15.39
CA CYS A 27 -5.72 -7.80 14.20
C CYS A 27 -5.30 -6.42 14.69
N GLN A 28 -4.02 -6.10 14.54
CA GLN A 28 -3.53 -4.76 14.77
C GLN A 28 -4.14 -3.88 13.69
N PHE A 29 -5.24 -3.23 14.01
CA PHE A 29 -5.75 -2.13 13.22
C PHE A 29 -4.71 -1.01 13.33
N LYS A 30 -3.81 -0.94 12.36
CA LYS A 30 -2.93 0.22 12.21
C LYS A 30 -3.81 1.38 11.75
N PHE A 31 -4.17 2.25 12.66
CA PHE A 31 -4.72 3.54 12.30
C PHE A 31 -3.58 4.36 11.70
N SER A 32 -3.52 4.40 10.37
CA SER A 32 -2.60 5.29 9.68
C SER A 32 -3.10 6.73 9.83
N THR A 33 -2.24 7.60 10.32
CA THR A 33 -2.48 9.06 10.33
C THR A 33 -2.08 9.69 9.00
N ALA A 34 -1.52 8.91 8.09
CA ALA A 34 -1.12 9.36 6.78
C ALA A 34 -2.31 9.88 5.98
N ASN A 35 -2.11 11.01 5.34
CA ASN A 35 -3.06 11.56 4.38
C ASN A 35 -2.35 12.04 3.12
N LEU A 36 -3.05 11.90 2.00
CA LEU A 36 -2.53 12.32 0.72
C LEU A 36 -2.47 13.86 0.64
N GLY A 37 -1.30 14.38 0.33
CA GLY A 37 -1.07 15.77 -0.01
C GLY A 37 -1.26 16.04 -1.51
N THR A 38 -0.34 16.82 -2.09
CA THR A 38 -0.31 17.12 -3.51
C THR A 38 0.20 15.94 -4.32
N VAL A 39 -0.41 15.67 -5.46
CA VAL A 39 0.12 14.77 -6.48
C VAL A 39 0.42 15.60 -7.71
N THR A 40 1.66 15.56 -8.17
CA THR A 40 2.12 16.36 -9.31
C THR A 40 2.74 15.45 -10.35
N LEU A 41 2.22 15.49 -11.57
CA LEU A 41 2.85 14.87 -12.73
C LEU A 41 3.84 15.85 -13.36
N SER A 42 4.96 15.33 -13.88
CA SER A 42 6.01 16.16 -14.47
C SER A 42 6.82 15.41 -15.50
N LYS A 43 7.53 16.17 -16.33
CA LYS A 43 8.46 15.63 -17.33
C LYS A 43 9.79 15.22 -16.73
N ASP A 44 10.16 15.80 -15.59
CA ASP A 44 11.42 15.51 -14.90
C ASP A 44 11.25 15.64 -13.38
N TYR A 45 12.27 15.19 -12.65
CA TYR A 45 12.28 15.15 -11.18
C TYR A 45 13.66 15.46 -10.64
N LYS A 46 13.72 16.26 -9.58
CA LYS A 46 14.97 16.56 -8.89
C LYS A 46 14.74 16.73 -7.37
N SER A 47 15.44 15.93 -6.57
CA SER A 47 15.53 16.11 -5.11
C SER A 47 14.17 16.35 -4.44
N GLY A 48 13.21 15.45 -4.64
CA GLY A 48 11.88 15.54 -4.03
C GLY A 48 10.90 16.46 -4.75
N LYS A 49 11.30 17.11 -5.85
CA LYS A 49 10.47 18.10 -6.56
C LYS A 49 10.19 17.69 -8.00
N ALA A 50 8.93 17.87 -8.40
CA ALA A 50 8.52 17.80 -9.79
C ALA A 50 9.15 18.97 -10.59
N ILE A 51 9.76 18.66 -11.71
CA ILE A 51 10.34 19.64 -12.64
C ILE A 51 9.50 19.61 -13.91
N ASP A 52 9.18 20.78 -14.42
CA ASP A 52 8.30 20.95 -15.57
C ASP A 52 6.95 20.21 -15.41
N PRO A 53 6.16 20.60 -14.39
CA PRO A 53 4.90 19.94 -14.08
C PRO A 53 3.90 20.09 -15.23
N THR A 54 3.23 18.99 -15.58
CA THR A 54 2.28 18.94 -16.68
C THR A 54 1.35 17.76 -16.55
N GLU A 55 0.14 17.89 -17.10
CA GLU A 55 -0.80 16.79 -17.36
C GLU A 55 -0.95 16.50 -18.87
N THR A 56 -0.05 17.10 -19.68
CA THR A 56 0.00 16.86 -21.13
C THR A 56 1.44 16.61 -21.54
N PHE A 57 1.66 15.42 -22.07
CA PHE A 57 2.98 14.95 -22.52
C PHE A 57 3.01 14.80 -24.03
N SER A 58 4.20 14.80 -24.61
CA SER A 58 4.38 14.34 -25.98
C SER A 58 4.74 12.86 -26.01
N PRO A 59 4.50 12.16 -27.14
CA PRO A 59 4.91 10.76 -27.31
C PRO A 59 6.39 10.51 -26.98
N GLN A 60 7.26 11.48 -27.22
CA GLN A 60 8.71 11.41 -26.99
C GLN A 60 9.10 11.67 -25.52
N ASN A 61 8.18 12.02 -24.65
CA ASN A 61 8.44 12.05 -23.21
C ASN A 61 8.49 10.63 -22.66
N HIS A 62 9.58 9.90 -22.88
CA HIS A 62 9.73 8.48 -22.60
C HIS A 62 9.59 8.12 -21.13
N THR A 63 9.59 9.10 -20.23
CA THR A 63 9.38 8.89 -18.79
C THR A 63 8.36 9.88 -18.25
N PHE A 64 7.34 9.35 -17.56
CA PHE A 64 6.41 10.12 -16.75
C PHE A 64 6.84 10.05 -15.29
N HIS A 65 6.80 11.17 -14.60
CA HIS A 65 7.09 11.28 -13.17
C HIS A 65 5.83 11.64 -12.42
N ALA A 66 5.58 10.97 -11.27
CA ALA A 66 4.57 11.36 -10.31
C ALA A 66 5.23 11.59 -8.95
N VAL A 67 5.14 12.80 -8.44
CA VAL A 67 5.59 13.18 -7.10
C VAL A 67 4.37 13.27 -6.21
N VAL A 68 4.30 12.40 -5.22
CA VAL A 68 3.16 12.25 -4.30
C VAL A 68 3.59 12.70 -2.93
N GLN A 69 3.05 13.83 -2.45
CA GLN A 69 3.25 14.26 -1.07
C GLN A 69 2.33 13.49 -0.13
N VAL A 70 2.86 13.09 1.00
CA VAL A 70 2.11 12.37 2.04
C VAL A 70 2.37 13.02 3.38
N ASN A 71 1.30 13.49 4.02
CA ASN A 71 1.41 14.14 5.31
C ASN A 71 1.22 13.13 6.46
N ASN A 72 1.95 13.32 7.55
CA ASN A 72 1.85 12.51 8.77
C ASN A 72 1.98 10.99 8.52
N ALA A 73 2.85 10.62 7.59
CA ALA A 73 3.09 9.22 7.24
C ALA A 73 4.01 8.56 8.28
N PRO A 74 3.51 7.63 9.10
CA PRO A 74 4.39 6.83 9.96
C PRO A 74 5.22 5.86 9.12
N ALA A 75 6.32 5.38 9.69
CA ALA A 75 7.12 4.33 9.08
C ALA A 75 6.23 3.11 8.75
N GLY A 76 6.41 2.55 7.56
CA GLY A 76 5.62 1.44 7.05
C GLY A 76 4.35 1.85 6.29
N THR A 77 4.09 3.16 6.11
CA THR A 77 3.04 3.64 5.19
C THR A 77 3.39 3.24 3.76
N VAL A 78 2.46 2.57 3.08
CA VAL A 78 2.62 2.13 1.70
C VAL A 78 1.91 3.10 0.75
N VAL A 79 2.66 3.70 -0.16
CA VAL A 79 2.13 4.52 -1.24
C VAL A 79 2.17 3.71 -2.52
N GLY A 80 1.06 3.61 -3.23
CA GLY A 80 0.97 2.91 -4.51
C GLY A 80 0.63 3.85 -5.66
N ALA A 81 1.12 3.52 -6.85
CA ALA A 81 0.75 4.15 -8.11
C ALA A 81 0.37 3.08 -9.13
N ASN A 82 -0.87 3.12 -9.59
CA ASN A 82 -1.42 2.25 -10.63
C ASN A 82 -1.60 3.08 -11.90
N TRP A 83 -0.69 2.95 -12.84
CA TRP A 83 -0.74 3.64 -14.12
C TRP A 83 -1.56 2.82 -15.10
N THR A 84 -2.58 3.41 -15.69
CA THR A 84 -3.30 2.82 -16.81
C THR A 84 -2.91 3.55 -18.07
N ILE A 85 -2.27 2.82 -18.99
CA ILE A 85 -1.76 3.31 -20.25
C ILE A 85 -2.32 2.50 -21.42
N LEU A 86 -2.15 3.00 -22.63
CA LEU A 86 -2.45 2.25 -23.85
C LEU A 86 -1.18 1.57 -24.38
N GLU A 87 -1.29 0.29 -24.64
CA GLU A 87 -0.28 -0.51 -25.34
C GLU A 87 -0.99 -1.28 -26.46
N ASP A 88 -0.59 -1.06 -27.70
CA ASP A 88 -1.24 -1.65 -28.89
C ASP A 88 -2.77 -1.43 -28.92
N GLY A 89 -3.24 -0.26 -28.45
CA GLY A 89 -4.64 0.10 -28.39
C GLY A 89 -5.43 -0.52 -27.22
N GLU A 90 -4.78 -1.29 -26.35
CA GLU A 90 -5.38 -1.89 -25.16
C GLU A 90 -4.94 -1.16 -23.87
N ALA A 91 -5.86 -1.04 -22.91
CA ALA A 91 -5.55 -0.45 -21.60
C ALA A 91 -4.80 -1.46 -20.72
N VAL A 92 -3.57 -1.12 -20.34
CA VAL A 92 -2.71 -1.94 -19.49
C VAL A 92 -2.40 -1.20 -18.20
N VAL A 93 -2.40 -1.93 -17.08
CA VAL A 93 -2.10 -1.35 -15.76
C VAL A 93 -0.71 -1.74 -15.30
N HIS A 94 0.12 -0.73 -15.02
CA HIS A 94 1.42 -0.90 -14.40
C HIS A 94 1.37 -0.39 -12.96
N SER A 95 1.64 -1.27 -11.99
CA SER A 95 1.55 -0.97 -10.56
C SER A 95 2.93 -0.94 -9.92
N LYS A 96 3.14 0.02 -9.01
CA LYS A 96 4.32 0.11 -8.18
C LYS A 96 3.96 0.62 -6.79
N GLU A 97 4.62 0.09 -5.76
CA GLU A 97 4.46 0.53 -4.37
C GLU A 97 5.81 0.97 -3.79
N ILE A 98 5.76 1.94 -2.90
CA ILE A 98 6.89 2.44 -2.11
C ILE A 98 6.46 2.46 -0.65
N THR A 99 7.25 1.83 0.22
CA THR A 99 7.06 1.91 1.67
C THR A 99 7.89 3.06 2.22
N LEU A 100 7.24 3.98 2.92
CA LEU A 100 7.88 5.12 3.56
C LEU A 100 8.52 4.70 4.90
N ASP A 101 9.68 5.26 5.21
CA ASP A 101 10.42 5.01 6.46
C ASP A 101 10.00 5.91 7.63
N GLY A 102 9.09 6.86 7.38
CA GLY A 102 8.60 7.84 8.35
C GLY A 102 9.41 9.14 8.39
N GLU A 103 10.54 9.22 7.70
CA GLU A 103 11.32 10.45 7.55
C GLU A 103 10.98 11.20 6.26
N GLN A 104 10.44 10.48 5.27
CA GLN A 104 10.04 11.04 3.99
C GLN A 104 8.58 11.48 4.02
N ASP A 105 8.34 12.63 3.45
CA ASP A 105 7.01 13.22 3.25
C ASP A 105 6.52 13.13 1.80
N PHE A 106 7.24 12.36 0.96
CA PHE A 106 6.88 12.16 -0.44
C PHE A 106 7.26 10.76 -0.95
N ALA A 107 6.57 10.31 -1.99
CA ALA A 107 6.94 9.17 -2.81
C ALA A 107 7.12 9.64 -4.27
N HIS A 108 8.13 9.10 -4.96
CA HIS A 108 8.39 9.41 -6.36
C HIS A 108 8.23 8.15 -7.20
N PHE A 109 7.32 8.20 -8.16
CA PHE A 109 7.06 7.14 -9.11
C PHE A 109 7.47 7.55 -10.51
N THR A 110 7.96 6.58 -11.27
CA THR A 110 8.26 6.73 -12.69
C THR A 110 7.62 5.62 -13.48
N LEU A 111 7.14 5.97 -14.67
CA LEU A 111 6.76 5.02 -15.70
C LEU A 111 7.53 5.36 -16.97
N SER A 112 8.30 4.41 -17.48
CA SER A 112 9.19 4.62 -18.65
C SER A 112 8.87 3.62 -19.75
N ASN A 113 8.94 4.12 -20.99
CA ASN A 113 8.85 3.31 -22.20
C ASN A 113 10.06 3.67 -23.10
N PRO A 114 10.83 2.70 -23.60
CA PRO A 114 11.92 2.97 -24.52
C PRO A 114 11.46 3.43 -25.91
N GLN A 115 10.18 3.25 -26.22
CA GLN A 115 9.54 3.69 -27.46
C GLN A 115 8.63 4.90 -27.19
N ASP A 116 8.18 5.55 -28.26
CA ASP A 116 7.18 6.60 -28.16
C ASP A 116 5.87 6.05 -27.58
N TRP A 117 5.22 6.85 -26.74
CA TRP A 117 3.90 6.53 -26.20
C TRP A 117 2.82 6.70 -27.27
N GLU A 118 1.80 5.88 -27.20
CA GLU A 118 0.60 6.11 -28.01
C GLU A 118 -0.11 7.41 -27.59
N SER A 119 -0.62 8.16 -28.55
CA SER A 119 -1.46 9.33 -28.23
C SER A 119 -2.79 8.89 -27.65
N GLY A 120 -3.20 9.51 -26.54
CA GLY A 120 -4.44 9.15 -25.87
C GLY A 120 -4.59 9.74 -24.49
N THR A 121 -5.61 9.30 -23.78
CA THR A 121 -5.88 9.66 -22.38
C THR A 121 -5.45 8.51 -21.48
N TYR A 122 -4.65 8.85 -20.49
CA TYR A 122 -4.06 7.97 -19.50
C TYR A 122 -4.51 8.40 -18.11
N HIS A 123 -4.35 7.54 -17.12
CA HIS A 123 -4.53 7.93 -15.74
C HIS A 123 -3.56 7.21 -14.79
N VAL A 124 -3.32 7.82 -13.66
CA VAL A 124 -2.62 7.22 -12.53
C VAL A 124 -3.49 7.31 -11.28
N GLU A 125 -3.74 6.17 -10.66
CA GLU A 125 -4.41 6.08 -9.39
C GLU A 125 -3.37 6.00 -8.28
N ILE A 126 -3.50 6.85 -7.27
CA ILE A 126 -2.64 6.85 -6.08
C ILE A 126 -3.38 6.19 -4.92
N THR A 127 -2.71 5.24 -4.28
CA THR A 127 -3.23 4.54 -3.11
C THR A 127 -2.39 4.81 -1.87
N LEU A 128 -3.01 4.80 -0.69
CA LEU A 128 -2.34 4.75 0.61
C LEU A 128 -2.80 3.51 1.36
N ASP A 129 -1.84 2.70 1.80
CA ASP A 129 -2.10 1.42 2.49
C ASP A 129 -3.14 0.56 1.75
N GLY A 130 -3.02 0.51 0.41
CA GLY A 130 -3.90 -0.24 -0.48
C GLY A 130 -5.26 0.39 -0.76
N LYS A 131 -5.56 1.58 -0.20
CA LYS A 131 -6.82 2.28 -0.44
C LYS A 131 -6.64 3.39 -1.47
N SER A 132 -7.49 3.40 -2.49
CA SER A 132 -7.54 4.46 -3.50
C SER A 132 -7.80 5.83 -2.85
N GLN A 133 -6.98 6.82 -3.19
CA GLN A 133 -7.06 8.18 -2.67
C GLN A 133 -7.37 9.19 -3.75
N ARG A 134 -6.72 9.07 -4.91
CA ARG A 134 -6.85 10.03 -6.01
C ARG A 134 -6.51 9.39 -7.34
N THR A 135 -7.25 9.78 -8.37
CA THR A 135 -6.93 9.47 -9.77
C THR A 135 -6.64 10.77 -10.50
N ILE A 136 -5.54 10.82 -11.24
CA ILE A 136 -5.16 11.94 -12.09
C ILE A 136 -5.18 11.48 -13.53
N ASN A 137 -5.96 12.18 -14.35
CA ASN A 137 -5.99 11.96 -15.79
C ASN A 137 -4.94 12.85 -16.46
N PHE A 138 -4.25 12.32 -17.45
CA PHE A 138 -3.32 13.06 -18.26
C PHE A 138 -3.39 12.62 -19.73
N LYS A 139 -2.82 13.42 -20.60
CA LYS A 139 -2.87 13.19 -22.05
C LYS A 139 -1.48 13.04 -22.63
N VAL A 140 -1.40 12.21 -23.65
CA VAL A 140 -0.26 12.17 -24.58
C VAL A 140 -0.77 12.63 -25.94
N LEU A 141 -0.19 13.74 -26.48
CA LEU A 141 -0.62 14.41 -27.70
C LEU A 141 0.55 14.64 -28.67
#